data_3885db5b3c37962acdb2c18087c84d10
#
_entry.id   3885db5b3c37962acdb2c18087c84d10
#
_cell.length_a   1.000
_cell.length_b   1.000
_cell.length_c   1.000
_cell.angle_alpha   90.00
_cell.angle_beta   90.00
_cell.angle_gamma   90.00
#
_symmetry.space_group_name_H-M   'P 1'
#
loop_
_entity.id
_entity.type
_entity.pdbx_description
1 polymer ?
#
loop_
_entity_poly.entity_id
_entity_poly.type
_entity_poly.pdbx_seq_one_letter_code
_entity_poly.pdbx_strand_id
1 'polypeptide(L)'
;SGSGTFTAAANAQITLTASGTPVAASPPAYNYTVNGPTSSCVFSVSVASAPAAANLDYVPQTSFSNWSARLVGGNPGDTTYLQVSANSMTFGPNSYKIFEVKNLGVPTDSVYNRKNGGLYYQYIDGNLGVLTNPINKEYLVLDSNKVVNDTWTASFGPNVAMGFPLSNIRVDALMLGKGETQTVASIVYNNVIRMKYTYTATVIGLGDIPVAEEERWFAKGIGVIRSSIINLITPATTVNET
;
A
#
# COMPACT_ATOMS: atom_id res chain seq x y z
N SER A 1 1.28 2.48 36.12
CA SER A 1 0.66 3.41 37.06
C SER A 1 1.43 4.73 37.01
N GLY A 2 0.72 5.83 36.83
CA GLY A 2 1.25 7.17 36.89
C GLY A 2 0.52 7.94 38.01
N SER A 3 1.23 8.79 38.78
CA SER A 3 0.62 9.69 39.74
C SER A 3 1.02 11.14 39.37
N GLY A 4 0.05 12.04 39.48
CA GLY A 4 0.25 13.47 39.24
C GLY A 4 -0.78 14.28 39.99
N THR A 5 -0.46 15.53 40.31
CA THR A 5 -1.36 16.47 40.97
C THR A 5 -1.95 17.42 39.95
N PHE A 6 -3.29 17.54 39.93
CA PHE A 6 -4.00 18.46 39.05
C PHE A 6 -4.45 19.68 39.87
N THR A 7 -4.09 20.85 39.41
CA THR A 7 -4.74 22.08 39.85
C THR A 7 -6.02 22.27 39.09
N ALA A 8 -7.12 22.59 39.77
CA ALA A 8 -8.46 22.71 39.19
C ALA A 8 -8.51 23.83 38.15
N ALA A 9 -8.24 23.51 36.90
CA ALA A 9 -8.59 24.30 35.72
C ALA A 9 -9.57 23.48 34.90
N ALA A 10 -10.68 24.06 34.48
CA ALA A 10 -11.61 23.45 33.56
C ALA A 10 -10.85 23.11 32.28
N ASN A 11 -10.92 21.84 31.84
CA ASN A 11 -10.28 21.28 30.63
C ASN A 11 -8.78 20.95 30.70
N ALA A 12 -8.28 20.41 31.84
CA ALA A 12 -6.95 19.81 31.83
C ALA A 12 -6.92 18.53 30.98
N GLN A 13 -6.13 18.50 29.92
CA GLN A 13 -5.90 17.33 29.08
C GLN A 13 -4.79 16.47 29.70
N ILE A 14 -5.09 15.20 29.95
CA ILE A 14 -4.12 14.23 30.46
C ILE A 14 -3.78 13.28 29.31
N THR A 15 -2.50 13.18 28.99
CA THR A 15 -2.00 12.15 28.08
C THR A 15 -1.53 10.95 28.89
N LEU A 16 -2.20 9.82 28.73
CA LEU A 16 -1.78 8.54 29.31
C LEU A 16 -0.98 7.78 28.27
N THR A 17 0.28 7.50 28.56
CA THR A 17 1.12 6.65 27.72
C THR A 17 1.09 5.24 28.30
N ALA A 18 0.52 4.29 27.55
CA ALA A 18 0.58 2.87 27.89
C ALA A 18 1.86 2.26 27.31
N SER A 19 2.62 1.54 28.13
CA SER A 19 3.74 0.70 27.70
C SER A 19 3.49 -0.74 28.10
N GLY A 20 3.78 -1.69 27.22
CA GLY A 20 3.63 -3.11 27.45
C GLY A 20 2.83 -3.82 26.34
N THR A 21 2.98 -5.14 26.28
CA THR A 21 2.21 -5.99 25.38
C THR A 21 0.96 -6.48 26.13
N PRO A 22 -0.25 -6.35 25.58
CA PRO A 22 -1.45 -6.94 26.18
C PRO A 22 -1.28 -8.45 26.34
N VAL A 23 -1.51 -8.98 27.54
CA VAL A 23 -1.30 -10.41 27.86
C VAL A 23 -2.39 -11.31 27.29
N ALA A 24 -3.54 -10.75 26.93
CA ALA A 24 -4.63 -11.46 26.26
C ALA A 24 -5.48 -10.49 25.44
N ALA A 25 -5.99 -10.97 24.30
CA ALA A 25 -7.13 -10.37 23.64
C ALA A 25 -8.33 -10.55 24.58
N SER A 26 -8.81 -9.47 25.10
CA SER A 26 -9.71 -9.47 26.17
C SER A 26 -11.14 -9.55 25.85
N PRO A 27 -11.96 -9.93 26.79
CA PRO A 27 -13.36 -9.52 26.86
C PRO A 27 -13.48 -8.00 27.09
N PRO A 28 -14.63 -7.44 26.90
CA PRO A 28 -15.01 -6.26 26.14
C PRO A 28 -14.36 -4.93 26.49
N ALA A 29 -13.75 -4.74 27.66
CA ALA A 29 -13.04 -3.51 27.97
C ALA A 29 -12.24 -3.60 29.30
N TYR A 30 -11.10 -2.96 29.35
CA TYR A 30 -10.39 -2.70 30.61
C TYR A 30 -10.89 -1.39 31.21
N ASN A 31 -11.41 -1.44 32.44
CA ASN A 31 -11.86 -0.27 33.16
C ASN A 31 -10.71 0.32 33.98
N TYR A 32 -10.46 1.57 33.79
CA TYR A 32 -9.49 2.35 34.56
C TYR A 32 -10.23 3.37 35.41
N THR A 33 -9.89 3.43 36.69
CA THR A 33 -10.45 4.40 37.61
C THR A 33 -9.42 5.47 37.90
N VAL A 34 -9.76 6.73 37.67
CA VAL A 34 -9.00 7.87 38.12
C VAL A 34 -9.65 8.40 39.39
N ASN A 35 -8.93 8.32 40.50
CA ASN A 35 -9.42 8.80 41.78
C ASN A 35 -8.95 10.23 42.04
N GLY A 36 -9.89 11.14 42.17
CA GLY A 36 -9.64 12.49 42.70
C GLY A 36 -9.92 12.57 44.21
N PRO A 37 -9.60 13.69 44.87
CA PRO A 37 -9.80 13.86 46.30
C PRO A 37 -11.28 13.84 46.74
N THR A 38 -12.22 14.14 45.84
CA THR A 38 -13.66 14.22 46.11
C THR A 38 -14.53 13.40 45.18
N SER A 39 -13.96 12.86 44.09
CA SER A 39 -14.71 12.07 43.09
C SER A 39 -13.77 11.13 42.33
N SER A 40 -14.35 10.05 41.77
CA SER A 40 -13.64 9.16 40.88
C SER A 40 -14.33 9.14 39.52
N CYS A 41 -13.55 8.95 38.45
CA CYS A 41 -14.01 8.80 37.11
C CYS A 41 -13.54 7.43 36.58
N VAL A 42 -14.43 6.68 35.92
CA VAL A 42 -14.10 5.41 35.27
C VAL A 42 -14.14 5.61 33.77
N PHE A 43 -13.10 5.20 33.05
CA PHE A 43 -13.11 5.12 31.60
C PHE A 43 -12.72 3.71 31.16
N SER A 44 -13.25 3.30 30.02
CA SER A 44 -13.01 1.98 29.45
C SER A 44 -12.13 2.07 28.21
N VAL A 45 -11.14 1.20 28.12
CA VAL A 45 -10.29 1.03 26.94
C VAL A 45 -10.55 -0.35 26.35
N SER A 46 -11.08 -0.39 25.14
CA SER A 46 -11.22 -1.65 24.39
C SER A 46 -9.89 -1.95 23.70
N VAL A 47 -9.32 -3.10 23.97
CA VAL A 47 -8.22 -3.63 23.15
C VAL A 47 -8.87 -4.49 22.09
N ALA A 48 -8.85 -4.02 20.85
CA ALA A 48 -9.24 -4.88 19.73
C ALA A 48 -8.35 -6.12 19.76
N SER A 49 -8.96 -7.30 19.65
CA SER A 49 -8.20 -8.52 19.42
C SER A 49 -7.30 -8.27 18.21
N ALA A 50 -6.03 -8.61 18.32
CA ALA A 50 -5.21 -8.71 17.11
C ALA A 50 -6.03 -9.54 16.11
N PRO A 51 -6.22 -9.08 14.89
CA PRO A 51 -6.92 -9.87 13.88
C PRO A 51 -6.29 -11.25 13.92
N ALA A 52 -7.13 -12.29 14.08
CA ALA A 52 -6.67 -13.68 14.04
C ALA A 52 -5.64 -13.76 12.91
N ALA A 53 -4.57 -14.51 13.10
CA ALA A 53 -3.46 -14.62 12.15
C ALA A 53 -3.92 -15.25 10.81
N ALA A 54 -5.03 -14.78 10.31
CA ALA A 54 -5.72 -15.13 9.10
C ALA A 54 -4.90 -14.58 7.94
N ASN A 55 -4.33 -15.50 7.15
CA ASN A 55 -3.85 -15.23 5.80
C ASN A 55 -3.31 -13.82 5.62
N LEU A 56 -2.12 -13.58 6.15
CA LEU A 56 -1.45 -12.31 5.97
C LEU A 56 -1.14 -12.14 4.48
N ASP A 57 -1.93 -11.33 3.83
CA ASP A 57 -1.80 -11.04 2.40
C ASP A 57 -0.68 -10.05 2.12
N TYR A 58 -0.06 -10.16 0.95
CA TYR A 58 0.91 -9.17 0.47
C TYR A 58 0.25 -7.90 -0.06
N VAL A 59 -1.05 -7.95 -0.37
CA VAL A 59 -1.89 -6.79 -0.67
C VAL A 59 -3.19 -6.95 0.11
N PRO A 60 -3.24 -6.54 1.38
CA PRO A 60 -4.42 -6.68 2.23
C PRO A 60 -5.62 -5.95 1.64
N GLN A 61 -6.78 -6.62 1.62
CA GLN A 61 -8.02 -6.09 1.03
C GLN A 61 -9.14 -5.88 2.07
N THR A 62 -8.78 -5.87 3.34
CA THR A 62 -9.75 -5.58 4.41
C THR A 62 -10.18 -4.13 4.33
N SER A 63 -11.49 -3.89 4.27
CA SER A 63 -12.05 -2.54 4.21
C SER A 63 -11.53 -1.66 5.35
N PHE A 64 -11.23 -0.42 5.02
CA PHE A 64 -10.67 0.60 5.92
C PHE A 64 -9.21 0.37 6.37
N SER A 65 -8.53 -0.69 5.90
CA SER A 65 -7.07 -0.75 5.99
C SER A 65 -6.49 0.48 5.28
N ASN A 66 -5.48 1.10 5.89
CA ASN A 66 -4.85 2.28 5.31
C ASN A 66 -3.33 2.21 5.45
N TRP A 67 -2.66 2.86 4.54
CA TRP A 67 -1.22 3.06 4.50
C TRP A 67 -0.92 4.52 4.23
N SER A 68 0.16 5.01 4.79
CA SER A 68 0.72 6.30 4.41
C SER A 68 2.10 6.09 3.82
N ALA A 69 2.32 6.61 2.63
CA ALA A 69 3.63 6.59 1.99
C ALA A 69 4.19 8.01 1.92
N ARG A 70 5.46 8.15 2.26
CA ARG A 70 6.19 9.40 2.19
C ARG A 70 7.20 9.34 1.05
N LEU A 71 7.29 10.43 0.28
CA LEU A 71 8.33 10.62 -0.70
C LEU A 71 9.69 10.82 0.00
N VAL A 72 10.68 9.98 -0.30
CA VAL A 72 12.03 10.13 0.24
C VAL A 72 12.68 11.38 -0.35
N GLY A 73 13.13 12.28 0.52
CA GLY A 73 13.66 13.59 0.11
C GLY A 73 12.59 14.65 -0.20
N GLY A 74 11.31 14.31 -0.10
CA GLY A 74 10.20 15.28 -0.21
C GLY A 74 10.01 16.12 1.04
N ASN A 75 9.09 17.09 0.96
CA ASN A 75 8.73 17.92 2.10
C ASN A 75 8.02 17.11 3.21
N PRO A 76 8.09 17.53 4.48
CA PRO A 76 7.44 16.82 5.59
C PRO A 76 5.93 16.60 5.44
N GLY A 77 5.25 17.34 4.58
CA GLY A 77 3.80 17.22 4.29
C GLY A 77 3.47 16.36 3.06
N ASP A 78 4.46 15.91 2.30
CA ASP A 78 4.26 15.13 1.08
C ASP A 78 3.96 13.66 1.43
N THR A 79 2.78 13.44 2.00
CA THR A 79 2.32 12.10 2.37
C THR A 79 1.10 11.73 1.54
N THR A 80 1.21 10.64 0.83
CA THR A 80 0.08 10.02 0.12
C THR A 80 -0.54 8.95 1.01
N TYR A 81 -1.84 8.96 1.15
CA TYR A 81 -2.60 7.94 1.87
C TYR A 81 -3.30 7.02 0.89
N LEU A 82 -3.22 5.73 1.15
CA LEU A 82 -3.96 4.70 0.44
C LEU A 82 -4.92 4.03 1.43
N GLN A 83 -6.21 4.00 1.12
CA GLN A 83 -7.23 3.38 1.97
C GLN A 83 -8.09 2.40 1.17
N VAL A 84 -8.29 1.20 1.71
CA VAL A 84 -9.23 0.23 1.13
C VAL A 84 -10.66 0.67 1.41
N SER A 85 -11.43 0.90 0.35
CA SER A 85 -12.84 1.25 0.44
C SER A 85 -13.69 0.05 0.91
N ALA A 86 -14.85 0.34 1.50
CA ALA A 86 -15.87 -0.67 1.75
C ALA A 86 -16.44 -1.21 0.43
N ASN A 87 -16.45 -0.40 -0.63
CA ASN A 87 -17.00 -0.70 -1.93
C ASN A 87 -16.05 -1.56 -2.79
N SER A 88 -16.62 -2.13 -3.84
CA SER A 88 -15.89 -2.84 -4.88
C SER A 88 -16.40 -2.37 -6.24
N MET A 89 -15.55 -2.49 -7.26
CA MET A 89 -15.88 -2.20 -8.65
C MET A 89 -15.80 -3.50 -9.46
N THR A 90 -16.67 -3.65 -10.45
CA THR A 90 -16.67 -4.81 -11.33
C THR A 90 -16.21 -4.39 -12.73
N PHE A 91 -15.19 -5.08 -13.24
CA PHE A 91 -14.71 -4.96 -14.61
C PHE A 91 -14.79 -6.34 -15.29
N GLY A 92 -15.62 -6.45 -16.33
CA GLY A 92 -15.92 -7.75 -16.92
C GLY A 92 -16.48 -8.74 -15.89
N PRO A 93 -15.94 -9.97 -15.81
CA PRO A 93 -16.41 -10.97 -14.84
C PRO A 93 -15.81 -10.82 -13.44
N ASN A 94 -14.88 -9.91 -13.23
CA ASN A 94 -14.08 -9.81 -12.00
C ASN A 94 -14.50 -8.63 -11.12
N SER A 95 -14.53 -8.87 -9.80
CA SER A 95 -14.74 -7.85 -8.79
C SER A 95 -13.41 -7.45 -8.15
N TYR A 96 -13.20 -6.14 -7.98
CA TYR A 96 -11.99 -5.53 -7.46
C TYR A 96 -12.30 -4.69 -6.23
N LYS A 97 -11.46 -4.76 -5.22
CA LYS A 97 -11.46 -3.78 -4.13
C LYS A 97 -10.91 -2.46 -4.63
N ILE A 98 -11.57 -1.38 -4.21
CA ILE A 98 -11.15 -0.02 -4.51
C ILE A 98 -10.17 0.42 -3.43
N PHE A 99 -8.99 0.86 -3.85
CA PHE A 99 -7.99 1.50 -3.01
C PHE A 99 -7.99 2.97 -3.36
N GLU A 100 -8.53 3.80 -2.47
CA GLU A 100 -8.60 5.24 -2.65
C GLU A 100 -7.24 5.86 -2.32
N VAL A 101 -6.67 6.55 -3.29
CA VAL A 101 -5.48 7.40 -3.09
C VAL A 101 -5.95 8.75 -2.59
N LYS A 102 -5.45 9.18 -1.44
CA LYS A 102 -5.85 10.43 -0.81
C LYS A 102 -4.64 11.34 -0.63
N ASN A 103 -4.83 12.62 -0.93
CA ASN A 103 -3.90 13.68 -0.57
C ASN A 103 -4.61 14.62 0.39
N LEU A 104 -4.00 14.90 1.56
CA LEU A 104 -4.60 15.70 2.63
C LEU A 104 -6.04 15.26 3.00
N GLY A 105 -6.31 13.93 2.95
CA GLY A 105 -7.61 13.35 3.26
C GLY A 105 -8.65 13.41 2.14
N VAL A 106 -8.35 14.07 1.03
CA VAL A 106 -9.23 14.16 -0.14
C VAL A 106 -8.87 13.05 -1.14
N PRO A 107 -9.83 12.23 -1.62
CA PRO A 107 -9.59 11.26 -2.67
C PRO A 107 -9.13 11.98 -3.96
N THR A 108 -8.00 11.52 -4.52
CA THR A 108 -7.41 12.08 -5.75
C THR A 108 -7.36 11.07 -6.88
N ASP A 109 -7.36 9.77 -6.54
CA ASP A 109 -7.29 8.67 -7.50
C ASP A 109 -7.81 7.37 -6.88
N SER A 110 -7.95 6.33 -7.69
CA SER A 110 -8.37 4.99 -7.27
C SER A 110 -7.54 3.91 -7.96
N VAL A 111 -7.12 2.92 -7.19
CA VAL A 111 -6.44 1.73 -7.68
C VAL A 111 -7.35 0.52 -7.41
N TYR A 112 -7.53 -0.32 -8.41
CA TYR A 112 -8.43 -1.47 -8.35
C TYR A 112 -7.63 -2.76 -8.24
N ASN A 113 -7.73 -3.43 -7.10
CA ASN A 113 -6.99 -4.66 -6.84
C ASN A 113 -7.94 -5.83 -6.56
N ARG A 114 -7.59 -7.01 -7.06
CA ARG A 114 -8.24 -8.26 -6.67
C ARG A 114 -7.20 -9.33 -6.34
N LYS A 115 -7.63 -10.32 -5.59
CA LYS A 115 -6.86 -11.49 -5.21
C LYS A 115 -7.56 -12.77 -5.66
N ASN A 116 -6.75 -13.74 -6.10
CA ASN A 116 -7.19 -15.10 -6.33
C ASN A 116 -6.08 -16.07 -5.85
N GLY A 117 -6.28 -16.67 -4.67
CA GLY A 117 -5.22 -17.44 -4.01
C GLY A 117 -3.99 -16.58 -3.71
N GLY A 118 -2.81 -16.99 -4.20
CA GLY A 118 -1.56 -16.24 -4.10
C GLY A 118 -1.31 -15.23 -5.22
N LEU A 119 -2.28 -15.04 -6.13
CA LEU A 119 -2.19 -14.15 -7.27
C LEU A 119 -2.86 -12.80 -6.94
N TYR A 120 -2.15 -11.70 -7.16
CA TYR A 120 -2.63 -10.34 -6.92
C TYR A 120 -2.63 -9.57 -8.21
N TYR A 121 -3.79 -9.09 -8.59
CA TYR A 121 -4.05 -8.40 -9.84
C TYR A 121 -4.40 -6.95 -9.61
N GLN A 122 -3.99 -6.10 -10.53
CA GLN A 122 -4.42 -4.71 -10.63
C GLN A 122 -5.13 -4.49 -11.96
N TYR A 123 -6.24 -3.76 -11.94
CA TYR A 123 -6.92 -3.28 -13.13
C TYR A 123 -6.54 -1.82 -13.38
N ILE A 124 -6.11 -1.54 -14.60
CA ILE A 124 -5.85 -0.18 -15.08
C ILE A 124 -7.14 0.32 -15.74
N ASP A 125 -7.78 1.30 -15.13
CA ASP A 125 -8.99 1.94 -15.62
C ASP A 125 -8.63 3.30 -16.23
N GLY A 126 -8.81 3.41 -17.54
CA GLY A 126 -8.55 4.66 -18.27
C GLY A 126 -7.12 4.81 -18.80
N ASN A 127 -6.73 6.05 -18.97
CA ASN A 127 -5.45 6.43 -19.58
C ASN A 127 -4.32 6.44 -18.54
N LEU A 128 -3.14 6.00 -18.96
CA LEU A 128 -1.92 6.13 -18.18
C LEU A 128 -1.06 7.26 -18.74
N GLY A 129 -0.99 8.36 -17.98
CA GLY A 129 -0.09 9.46 -18.26
C GLY A 129 -0.20 10.00 -19.69
N VAL A 130 0.82 9.74 -20.50
CA VAL A 130 0.96 10.26 -21.87
C VAL A 130 0.24 9.42 -22.95
N LEU A 131 -0.44 8.35 -22.56
CA LEU A 131 -1.16 7.48 -23.50
C LEU A 131 -2.48 8.12 -23.94
N THR A 132 -2.77 8.03 -25.23
CA THR A 132 -3.99 8.60 -25.81
C THR A 132 -5.22 7.72 -25.59
N ASN A 133 -5.05 6.41 -25.66
CA ASN A 133 -6.15 5.46 -25.52
C ASN A 133 -6.16 4.84 -24.12
N PRO A 134 -7.34 4.58 -23.53
CA PRO A 134 -7.46 3.90 -22.26
C PRO A 134 -6.92 2.47 -22.34
N ILE A 135 -6.29 2.00 -21.27
CA ILE A 135 -5.79 0.62 -21.18
C ILE A 135 -6.93 -0.36 -20.91
N ASN A 136 -7.73 -0.10 -19.87
CA ASN A 136 -8.88 -0.92 -19.46
C ASN A 136 -8.57 -2.42 -19.39
N LYS A 137 -7.47 -2.78 -18.74
CA LYS A 137 -6.99 -4.16 -18.63
C LYS A 137 -6.47 -4.49 -17.24
N GLU A 138 -6.63 -5.76 -16.89
CA GLU A 138 -6.03 -6.37 -15.72
C GLU A 138 -4.62 -6.88 -16.03
N TYR A 139 -3.73 -6.79 -15.04
CA TYR A 139 -2.44 -7.46 -15.07
C TYR A 139 -2.08 -8.05 -13.71
N LEU A 140 -1.26 -9.10 -13.73
CA LEU A 140 -0.73 -9.75 -12.54
C LEU A 140 0.41 -8.91 -11.96
N VAL A 141 0.16 -8.31 -10.80
CA VAL A 141 1.17 -7.53 -10.07
C VAL A 141 2.11 -8.45 -9.30
N LEU A 142 1.55 -9.41 -8.55
CA LEU A 142 2.34 -10.31 -7.72
C LEU A 142 1.77 -11.73 -7.78
N ASP A 143 2.64 -12.71 -8.00
CA ASP A 143 2.37 -14.13 -7.75
C ASP A 143 3.22 -14.61 -6.57
N SER A 144 2.60 -14.71 -5.40
CA SER A 144 3.30 -15.14 -4.18
C SER A 144 3.64 -16.64 -4.16
N ASN A 145 3.20 -17.42 -5.15
CA ASN A 145 3.56 -18.83 -5.29
C ASN A 145 4.89 -19.02 -6.04
N LYS A 146 5.32 -18.01 -6.79
CA LYS A 146 6.57 -17.99 -7.54
C LYS A 146 7.80 -17.99 -6.63
N VAL A 147 8.96 -18.29 -7.21
CA VAL A 147 10.26 -18.26 -6.54
C VAL A 147 11.14 -17.14 -7.09
N VAL A 148 12.24 -16.86 -6.40
CA VAL A 148 13.22 -15.85 -6.83
C VAL A 148 13.73 -16.19 -8.23
N ASN A 149 13.86 -15.18 -9.08
CA ASN A 149 14.20 -15.20 -10.51
C ASN A 149 13.05 -15.65 -11.45
N ASP A 150 11.88 -16.00 -10.93
CA ASP A 150 10.71 -16.19 -11.80
C ASP A 150 10.27 -14.86 -12.41
N THR A 151 9.82 -14.94 -13.67
CA THR A 151 9.33 -13.81 -14.45
C THR A 151 7.93 -14.06 -15.01
N TRP A 152 7.22 -12.98 -15.28
CA TRP A 152 5.98 -13.00 -16.08
C TRP A 152 5.80 -11.67 -16.78
N THR A 153 4.96 -11.66 -17.80
CA THR A 153 4.74 -10.50 -18.67
C THR A 153 3.26 -10.21 -18.80
N ALA A 154 2.91 -8.92 -18.78
CA ALA A 154 1.61 -8.42 -19.18
C ALA A 154 1.74 -7.52 -20.42
N SER A 155 0.85 -7.71 -21.40
CA SER A 155 0.79 -6.92 -22.63
C SER A 155 -0.56 -6.20 -22.73
N PHE A 156 -0.50 -4.92 -23.06
CA PHE A 156 -1.69 -4.06 -23.13
C PHE A 156 -2.15 -3.79 -24.56
N GLY A 157 -1.32 -4.14 -25.55
CA GLY A 157 -1.62 -3.99 -26.98
C GLY A 157 -1.27 -2.59 -27.51
N PRO A 158 -1.78 -2.26 -28.70
CA PRO A 158 -1.41 -1.01 -29.37
C PRO A 158 -1.99 0.22 -28.67
N ASN A 159 -1.24 1.32 -28.76
CA ASN A 159 -1.63 2.62 -28.22
C ASN A 159 -0.93 3.75 -29.00
N VAL A 160 -1.10 4.98 -28.54
CA VAL A 160 -0.37 6.15 -29.01
C VAL A 160 0.14 6.90 -27.81
N ALA A 161 1.43 7.23 -27.81
CA ALA A 161 2.05 8.04 -26.75
C ALA A 161 2.67 9.29 -27.36
N MET A 162 2.25 10.48 -26.93
CA MET A 162 2.76 11.77 -27.41
C MET A 162 2.79 11.88 -28.95
N GLY A 163 1.81 11.28 -29.63
CA GLY A 163 1.72 11.23 -31.09
C GLY A 163 2.48 10.09 -31.77
N PHE A 164 3.28 9.31 -31.03
CA PHE A 164 3.99 8.16 -31.57
C PHE A 164 3.14 6.89 -31.50
N PRO A 165 2.94 6.16 -32.63
CA PRO A 165 2.19 4.92 -32.62
C PRO A 165 3.00 3.79 -31.96
N LEU A 166 2.38 3.14 -30.99
CA LEU A 166 2.93 1.99 -30.28
C LEU A 166 2.21 0.72 -30.76
N SER A 167 2.96 -0.31 -31.13
CA SER A 167 2.38 -1.63 -31.40
C SER A 167 2.07 -2.40 -30.13
N ASN A 168 2.76 -2.14 -29.05
CA ASN A 168 2.52 -2.75 -27.74
C ASN A 168 3.02 -1.86 -26.59
N ILE A 169 2.41 -2.06 -25.42
CA ILE A 169 2.91 -1.63 -24.11
C ILE A 169 3.01 -2.89 -23.28
N ARG A 170 4.15 -3.10 -22.63
CA ARG A 170 4.46 -4.32 -21.88
C ARG A 170 5.00 -3.99 -20.49
N VAL A 171 4.65 -4.82 -19.53
CA VAL A 171 5.24 -4.85 -18.19
C VAL A 171 5.84 -6.22 -17.97
N ASP A 172 7.15 -6.27 -17.82
CA ASP A 172 7.87 -7.48 -17.46
C ASP A 172 8.15 -7.45 -15.96
N ALA A 173 7.68 -8.45 -15.23
CA ALA A 173 7.85 -8.59 -13.79
C ALA A 173 8.91 -9.66 -13.49
N LEU A 174 9.79 -9.38 -12.52
CA LEU A 174 10.84 -10.28 -12.04
C LEU A 174 10.79 -10.31 -10.51
N MET A 175 10.76 -11.49 -9.91
CA MET A 175 10.88 -11.66 -8.46
C MET A 175 12.34 -11.60 -8.04
N LEU A 176 12.74 -10.54 -7.34
CA LEU A 176 14.13 -10.32 -6.88
C LEU A 176 14.42 -11.03 -5.54
N GLY A 177 13.42 -11.16 -4.68
CA GLY A 177 13.58 -11.72 -3.35
C GLY A 177 12.26 -12.20 -2.76
N LYS A 178 12.32 -13.18 -1.85
CA LYS A 178 11.13 -13.73 -1.17
C LYS A 178 11.47 -14.23 0.23
N GLY A 179 10.60 -13.90 1.18
CA GLY A 179 10.79 -14.30 2.59
C GLY A 179 11.89 -13.51 3.30
N GLU A 180 12.29 -12.38 2.73
CA GLU A 180 13.37 -11.56 3.26
C GLU A 180 12.95 -10.76 4.51
N THR A 181 13.95 -10.31 5.28
CA THR A 181 13.79 -9.27 6.30
C THR A 181 14.36 -7.98 5.75
N GLN A 182 13.57 -6.91 5.76
CA GLN A 182 13.95 -5.61 5.23
C GLN A 182 13.65 -4.50 6.25
N THR A 183 14.47 -3.47 6.24
CA THR A 183 14.26 -2.27 7.06
C THR A 183 13.88 -1.10 6.17
N VAL A 184 12.73 -0.50 6.43
CA VAL A 184 12.22 0.67 5.71
C VAL A 184 11.81 1.71 6.75
N ALA A 185 12.23 2.95 6.60
CA ALA A 185 11.96 4.05 7.55
C ALA A 185 12.22 3.67 9.01
N SER A 186 13.29 2.91 9.29
CA SER A 186 13.69 2.38 10.62
C SER A 186 12.76 1.29 11.20
N ILE A 187 11.79 0.80 10.44
CA ILE A 187 10.90 -0.30 10.82
C ILE A 187 11.39 -1.58 10.14
N VAL A 188 11.47 -2.67 10.92
CA VAL A 188 11.85 -3.99 10.41
C VAL A 188 10.62 -4.76 9.97
N TYR A 189 10.60 -5.19 8.72
CA TYR A 189 9.56 -6.01 8.11
C TYR A 189 10.08 -7.39 7.78
N ASN A 190 9.33 -8.43 8.14
CA ASN A 190 9.64 -9.82 7.83
C ASN A 190 8.76 -10.35 6.70
N ASN A 191 9.18 -11.45 6.06
CA ASN A 191 8.46 -12.08 4.95
C ASN A 191 8.18 -11.08 3.81
N VAL A 192 9.20 -10.36 3.41
CA VAL A 192 9.12 -9.41 2.29
C VAL A 192 9.35 -10.13 0.96
N ILE A 193 8.55 -9.77 -0.04
CA ILE A 193 8.79 -10.09 -1.45
C ILE A 193 9.23 -8.80 -2.14
N ARG A 194 10.35 -8.89 -2.88
CA ARG A 194 10.82 -7.80 -3.74
C ARG A 194 10.58 -8.12 -5.21
N MET A 195 9.96 -7.18 -5.90
CA MET A 195 9.61 -7.29 -7.31
C MET A 195 10.28 -6.16 -8.09
N LYS A 196 10.77 -6.49 -9.29
CA LYS A 196 11.17 -5.51 -10.30
C LYS A 196 10.18 -5.57 -11.46
N TYR A 197 9.74 -4.40 -11.92
CA TYR A 197 8.91 -4.25 -13.11
C TYR A 197 9.68 -3.40 -14.13
N THR A 198 9.74 -3.87 -15.37
CA THR A 198 10.28 -3.10 -16.49
C THR A 198 9.13 -2.76 -17.42
N TYR A 199 8.88 -1.48 -17.60
CA TYR A 199 7.86 -0.96 -18.49
C TYR A 199 8.49 -0.68 -19.86
N THR A 200 7.94 -1.28 -20.91
CA THR A 200 8.47 -1.20 -22.27
C THR A 200 7.38 -0.74 -23.23
N ALA A 201 7.70 0.25 -24.05
CA ALA A 201 6.90 0.65 -25.21
C ALA A 201 7.53 0.09 -26.49
N THR A 202 6.76 -0.64 -27.30
CA THR A 202 7.21 -1.08 -28.63
C THR A 202 6.76 -0.05 -29.65
N VAL A 203 7.66 0.81 -30.09
CA VAL A 203 7.39 1.87 -31.04
C VAL A 203 7.50 1.32 -32.48
N ILE A 204 6.49 1.59 -33.31
CA ILE A 204 6.48 1.14 -34.70
C ILE A 204 7.69 1.77 -35.45
N GLY A 205 8.53 0.90 -36.01
CA GLY A 205 9.74 1.31 -36.74
C GLY A 205 11.00 1.49 -35.90
N LEU A 206 10.89 1.56 -34.55
CA LEU A 206 12.03 1.70 -33.64
C LEU A 206 12.28 0.48 -32.74
N GLY A 207 11.23 -0.36 -32.53
CA GLY A 207 11.32 -1.53 -31.68
C GLY A 207 11.03 -1.23 -30.19
N ASP A 208 11.53 -2.08 -29.30
CA ASP A 208 11.32 -2.03 -27.87
C ASP A 208 12.17 -0.95 -27.20
N ILE A 209 11.52 -0.05 -26.48
CA ILE A 209 12.13 1.04 -25.72
C ILE A 209 11.69 0.89 -24.25
N PRO A 210 12.59 0.53 -23.34
CA PRO A 210 12.30 0.59 -21.90
C PRO A 210 12.05 2.04 -21.49
N VAL A 211 10.91 2.29 -20.84
CA VAL A 211 10.47 3.65 -20.46
C VAL A 211 10.61 3.93 -18.98
N ALA A 212 10.46 2.88 -18.15
CA ALA A 212 10.65 2.97 -16.71
C ALA A 212 11.01 1.62 -16.10
N GLU A 213 11.65 1.66 -14.94
CA GLU A 213 11.82 0.51 -14.06
C GLU A 213 11.24 0.87 -12.70
N GLU A 214 10.59 -0.10 -12.07
CA GLU A 214 10.05 0.04 -10.73
C GLU A 214 10.46 -1.15 -9.87
N GLU A 215 10.90 -0.90 -8.65
CA GLU A 215 11.05 -1.93 -7.63
C GLU A 215 10.01 -1.70 -6.54
N ARG A 216 9.21 -2.74 -6.23
CA ARG A 216 8.24 -2.74 -5.12
C ARG A 216 8.56 -3.81 -4.10
N TRP A 217 8.43 -3.45 -2.84
CA TRP A 217 8.62 -4.34 -1.70
C TRP A 217 7.28 -4.56 -1.01
N PHE A 218 6.86 -5.81 -0.95
CA PHE A 218 5.59 -6.23 -0.35
C PHE A 218 5.87 -6.96 0.96
N ALA A 219 5.44 -6.42 2.09
CA ALA A 219 5.51 -7.10 3.38
C ALA A 219 4.20 -7.85 3.66
N LYS A 220 4.32 -9.08 4.09
CA LYS A 220 3.17 -9.95 4.39
C LYS A 220 2.32 -9.35 5.51
N GLY A 221 1.02 -9.20 5.29
CA GLY A 221 0.07 -8.60 6.22
C GLY A 221 0.04 -7.07 6.24
N ILE A 222 0.93 -6.42 5.50
CA ILE A 222 1.08 -4.96 5.49
C ILE A 222 0.74 -4.38 4.11
N GLY A 223 1.31 -4.93 3.04
CA GLY A 223 1.19 -4.38 1.69
C GLY A 223 2.52 -3.86 1.17
N VAL A 224 2.45 -2.86 0.28
CA VAL A 224 3.65 -2.21 -0.27
C VAL A 224 4.29 -1.34 0.80
N ILE A 225 5.53 -1.65 1.18
CA ILE A 225 6.31 -0.90 2.17
C ILE A 225 7.35 0.03 1.53
N ARG A 226 7.68 -0.23 0.26
CA ARG A 226 8.58 0.62 -0.52
C ARG A 226 8.26 0.48 -2.00
N SER A 227 8.30 1.61 -2.72
CA SER A 227 8.25 1.66 -4.18
C SER A 227 9.32 2.65 -4.66
N SER A 228 10.13 2.23 -5.63
CA SER A 228 11.16 3.06 -6.26
C SER A 228 10.97 3.00 -7.76
N ILE A 229 10.73 4.14 -8.39
CA ILE A 229 10.52 4.25 -9.85
C ILE A 229 11.65 5.06 -10.44
N ILE A 230 12.28 4.53 -11.48
CA ILE A 230 13.28 5.20 -12.31
C ILE A 230 12.67 5.43 -13.68
N ASN A 231 12.51 6.69 -14.06
CA ASN A 231 12.13 7.05 -15.42
C ASN A 231 13.39 6.97 -16.31
N LEU A 232 13.35 6.17 -17.37
CA LEU A 232 14.50 5.94 -18.26
C LEU A 232 14.54 6.91 -19.45
N ILE A 233 13.43 7.60 -19.74
CA ILE A 233 13.36 8.60 -20.82
C ILE A 233 13.88 9.95 -20.33
N THR A 234 13.40 10.37 -19.15
CA THR A 234 13.90 11.56 -18.46
C THR A 234 14.44 11.10 -17.11
N PRO A 235 15.75 10.84 -16.99
CA PRO A 235 16.30 10.19 -15.81
C PRO A 235 15.92 10.91 -14.51
N ALA A 236 14.99 10.33 -13.79
CA ALA A 236 14.53 10.79 -12.47
C ALA A 236 14.16 9.57 -11.64
N THR A 237 14.53 9.57 -10.38
CA THR A 237 14.18 8.50 -9.43
C THR A 237 13.23 9.03 -8.39
N THR A 238 12.12 8.33 -8.20
CA THR A 238 11.14 8.61 -7.13
C THR A 238 11.10 7.42 -6.18
N VAL A 239 11.26 7.63 -4.89
CA VAL A 239 11.19 6.59 -3.85
C VAL A 239 10.13 6.96 -2.84
N ASN A 240 9.17 6.07 -2.61
CA ASN A 240 8.15 6.16 -1.58
C ASN A 240 8.36 5.05 -0.54
N GLU A 241 8.27 5.39 0.74
CA GLU A 241 8.38 4.47 1.88
C GLU A 241 7.18 4.63 2.80
N THR A 242 6.68 3.50 3.28
CA THR A 242 5.52 3.39 4.19
C THR A 242 5.97 3.14 5.60
#